data_24dc3bb8d81d5b2708dd6f3de287e0fb
#
_entry.id   24dc3bb8d81d5b2708dd6f3de287e0fb
#
_cell.length_a   1.000
_cell.length_b   1.000
_cell.length_c   1.000
_cell.angle_alpha   90.00
_cell.angle_beta   90.00
_cell.angle_gamma   90.00
#
_symmetry.space_group_name_H-M   'P 1'
#
loop_
_entity.id
_entity.type
_entity.pdbx_description
1 polymer ?
#
loop_
_entity_poly.entity_id
_entity_poly.type
_entity_poly.pdbx_seq_one_letter_code
_entity_poly.pdbx_strand_id
1 'polypeptide(L)'
;ATLLEQGVEFIDSARVTNVEKGDPCHTVTYSTASGEQHELDARWVLDASGGARLLQKAFNIPAKHSKSHHSSWFRVAGKIEVNDLSSDEEWLQKVPEVARQLCTNHLIGKGYWVWIIPLSGNNTSIGVVVDPAHHEVSQFDTLEGTHAWLTKHEPQFAQYLLSKDYDVLDYKKMGNFTYRCEKLFSPERWALTGISGSFTDPFYSPGTDFIAIANTLICKLIGEDLAGNTLTEPCNAAEQMYIAGYESLISTVENQYGIFENNLIISCKLLWDGTLAWSGAGLMFCNNKFTDSKIAMEVSDELMLMGKLHTTMQQVFRRWSTQINDRPVRKDIIVDRLDNFGQRAQRALVTPHTDEELVNQVKRNFNSLCSLAVSLFKLIENKSILDSEIALLVAGYQHEPEVETELNELLFGNGN
;
A
#
# COMPACT_ATOMS: atom_id res chain seq x y z
N ALA A 1 3.13 -16.21 25.15
CA ALA A 1 3.03 -15.27 26.28
C ALA A 1 2.26 -14.04 25.82
N THR A 2 1.27 -13.60 26.57
CA THR A 2 0.57 -12.34 26.31
C THR A 2 1.48 -11.17 26.71
N LEU A 3 1.24 -9.96 26.17
CA LEU A 3 2.00 -8.76 26.57
C LEU A 3 1.90 -8.51 28.08
N LEU A 4 0.76 -8.81 28.69
CA LEU A 4 0.54 -8.71 30.14
C LEU A 4 1.48 -9.63 30.94
N GLU A 5 1.73 -10.86 30.46
CA GLU A 5 2.69 -11.78 31.09
C GLU A 5 4.14 -11.28 30.98
N GLN A 6 4.39 -10.38 30.03
CA GLN A 6 5.71 -9.70 29.86
C GLN A 6 5.82 -8.41 30.68
N GLY A 7 4.84 -8.09 31.53
CA GLY A 7 4.86 -6.91 32.39
C GLY A 7 4.35 -5.62 31.73
N VAL A 8 3.69 -5.74 30.57
CA VAL A 8 3.02 -4.58 29.94
C VAL A 8 1.73 -4.30 30.72
N GLU A 9 1.59 -3.08 31.22
CA GLU A 9 0.34 -2.60 31.80
C GLU A 9 -0.62 -2.18 30.69
N PHE A 10 -1.85 -2.68 30.73
CA PHE A 10 -2.90 -2.33 29.80
C PHE A 10 -4.05 -1.66 30.52
N ILE A 11 -4.33 -0.40 30.20
CA ILE A 11 -5.40 0.40 30.79
C ILE A 11 -6.51 0.53 29.74
N ASP A 12 -7.54 -0.28 29.85
CA ASP A 12 -8.71 -0.25 28.99
C ASP A 12 -9.70 0.84 29.38
N SER A 13 -10.64 1.14 28.48
CA SER A 13 -11.71 2.11 28.73
C SER A 13 -11.18 3.47 29.20
N ALA A 14 -9.96 3.81 28.81
CA ALA A 14 -9.27 5.04 29.15
C ALA A 14 -9.09 5.95 27.93
N ARG A 15 -9.17 7.24 28.14
CA ARG A 15 -8.99 8.27 27.12
C ARG A 15 -7.85 9.18 27.50
N VAL A 16 -6.78 9.22 26.70
CA VAL A 16 -5.74 10.25 26.85
C VAL A 16 -6.34 11.61 26.51
N THR A 17 -6.20 12.55 27.43
CA THR A 17 -6.76 13.91 27.33
C THR A 17 -5.70 14.96 27.10
N ASN A 18 -4.46 14.73 27.59
CA ASN A 18 -3.34 15.64 27.41
C ASN A 18 -2.01 14.89 27.33
N VAL A 19 -1.04 15.48 26.65
CA VAL A 19 0.36 15.05 26.67
C VAL A 19 1.23 16.30 26.73
N GLU A 20 2.01 16.41 27.78
CA GLU A 20 2.96 17.52 28.00
C GLU A 20 4.38 17.02 27.75
N LYS A 21 5.13 17.78 26.93
CA LYS A 21 6.54 17.51 26.73
C LYS A 21 7.34 17.80 27.98
N GLY A 22 8.22 16.89 28.32
CA GLY A 22 9.15 17.02 29.44
C GLY A 22 10.49 16.35 29.16
N ASP A 23 11.47 16.70 29.96
CA ASP A 23 12.80 16.08 30.00
C ASP A 23 13.16 15.79 31.47
N PRO A 24 13.44 14.55 31.88
CA PRO A 24 13.65 13.37 31.03
C PRO A 24 12.37 12.61 30.61
N CYS A 25 11.20 12.96 31.12
CA CYS A 25 9.94 12.26 30.86
C CYS A 25 8.85 13.24 30.42
N HIS A 26 7.92 12.74 29.57
CA HIS A 26 6.66 13.41 29.25
C HIS A 26 5.62 13.05 30.28
N THR A 27 4.68 13.95 30.53
CA THR A 27 3.51 13.67 31.38
C THR A 27 2.29 13.38 30.50
N VAL A 28 1.67 12.24 30.70
CA VAL A 28 0.47 11.81 29.96
C VAL A 28 -0.72 11.82 30.94
N THR A 29 -1.72 12.63 30.64
CA THR A 29 -2.98 12.67 31.40
C THR A 29 -4.04 11.86 30.68
N TYR A 30 -4.73 10.98 31.40
CA TYR A 30 -5.85 10.21 30.87
C TYR A 30 -7.02 10.16 31.84
N SER A 31 -8.22 9.93 31.31
CA SER A 31 -9.43 9.72 32.10
C SER A 31 -9.97 8.31 31.88
N THR A 32 -10.42 7.68 32.96
CA THR A 32 -11.09 6.37 32.92
C THR A 32 -12.59 6.51 32.60
N ALA A 33 -13.28 5.40 32.41
CA ALA A 33 -14.73 5.39 32.18
C ALA A 33 -15.54 6.00 33.36
N SER A 34 -14.99 5.99 34.59
CA SER A 34 -15.57 6.67 35.76
C SER A 34 -15.45 8.20 35.71
N GLY A 35 -14.66 8.74 34.78
CA GLY A 35 -14.33 10.17 34.70
C GLY A 35 -13.18 10.60 35.64
N GLU A 36 -12.55 9.65 36.33
CA GLU A 36 -11.36 9.93 37.15
C GLU A 36 -10.18 10.24 36.26
N GLN A 37 -9.41 11.29 36.61
CA GLN A 37 -8.20 11.68 35.91
C GLN A 37 -6.97 11.09 36.59
N HIS A 38 -6.04 10.63 35.78
CA HIS A 38 -4.75 10.08 36.18
C HIS A 38 -3.63 10.71 35.35
N GLU A 39 -2.44 10.74 35.94
CA GLU A 39 -1.23 11.17 35.27
C GLU A 39 -0.17 10.05 35.38
N LEU A 40 0.62 9.92 34.35
CA LEU A 40 1.79 9.05 34.33
C LEU A 40 2.95 9.72 33.60
N ASP A 41 4.15 9.48 34.08
CA ASP A 41 5.36 9.93 33.43
C ASP A 41 5.90 8.83 32.50
N ALA A 42 6.25 9.22 31.28
CA ALA A 42 6.73 8.31 30.27
C ALA A 42 7.99 8.86 29.58
N ARG A 43 9.05 8.05 29.53
CA ARG A 43 10.27 8.42 28.80
C ARG A 43 10.03 8.54 27.30
N TRP A 44 9.17 7.70 26.73
CA TRP A 44 8.74 7.74 25.35
C TRP A 44 7.21 7.79 25.27
N VAL A 45 6.70 8.57 24.34
CA VAL A 45 5.26 8.58 24.00
C VAL A 45 5.08 8.23 22.52
N LEU A 46 4.33 7.16 22.26
CA LEU A 46 4.03 6.69 20.91
C LEU A 46 2.55 6.91 20.62
N ASP A 47 2.26 7.74 19.62
CA ASP A 47 0.88 7.99 19.20
C ASP A 47 0.41 6.97 18.17
N ALA A 48 -0.44 6.06 18.61
CA ALA A 48 -1.19 5.12 17.77
C ALA A 48 -2.70 5.42 17.82
N SER A 49 -3.10 6.65 18.11
CA SER A 49 -4.51 7.05 18.31
C SER A 49 -5.34 7.10 17.02
N GLY A 50 -4.75 6.74 15.88
CA GLY A 50 -5.42 6.71 14.60
C GLY A 50 -5.91 8.10 14.17
N GLY A 51 -7.16 8.21 13.73
CA GLY A 51 -7.75 9.48 13.27
C GLY A 51 -7.89 10.56 14.37
N ALA A 52 -7.72 10.22 15.65
CA ALA A 52 -7.69 11.20 16.72
C ALA A 52 -6.45 12.11 16.65
N ARG A 53 -5.30 11.57 16.21
CA ARG A 53 -4.05 12.31 15.98
C ARG A 53 -3.64 13.15 17.20
N LEU A 54 -3.49 12.50 18.35
CA LEU A 54 -3.32 13.17 19.63
C LEU A 54 -2.04 14.01 19.67
N LEU A 55 -0.88 13.41 19.40
CA LEU A 55 0.39 14.15 19.45
C LEU A 55 0.50 15.19 18.34
N GLN A 56 -0.05 14.88 17.15
CA GLN A 56 -0.08 15.86 16.07
C GLN A 56 -0.75 17.17 16.53
N LYS A 57 -1.89 17.06 17.23
CA LYS A 57 -2.63 18.21 17.75
C LYS A 57 -1.94 18.84 18.96
N ALA A 58 -1.52 18.03 19.93
CA ALA A 58 -0.88 18.52 21.15
C ALA A 58 0.43 19.28 20.88
N PHE A 59 1.21 18.82 19.90
CA PHE A 59 2.50 19.40 19.55
C PHE A 59 2.47 20.31 18.31
N ASN A 60 1.27 20.57 17.76
CA ASN A 60 1.07 21.40 16.57
C ASN A 60 1.96 20.95 15.39
N ILE A 61 2.05 19.62 15.15
CA ILE A 61 2.88 19.08 14.07
C ILE A 61 2.18 19.35 12.73
N PRO A 62 2.82 20.06 11.78
CA PRO A 62 2.23 20.31 10.47
C PRO A 62 2.02 19.00 9.70
N ALA A 63 1.02 19.00 8.83
CA ALA A 63 0.76 17.86 7.94
C ALA A 63 0.66 18.33 6.48
N LYS A 64 1.31 17.60 5.58
CA LYS A 64 1.14 17.72 4.14
C LYS A 64 -0.05 16.89 3.70
N HIS A 65 -0.91 17.47 2.88
CA HIS A 65 -2.00 16.79 2.21
C HIS A 65 -1.67 16.62 0.73
N SER A 66 -1.88 15.43 0.18
CA SER A 66 -1.80 15.17 -1.26
C SER A 66 -3.19 15.22 -1.89
N LYS A 67 -3.28 15.17 -3.23
CA LYS A 67 -4.56 15.01 -3.92
C LYS A 67 -5.26 13.78 -3.34
N SER A 68 -6.44 13.97 -2.83
CA SER A 68 -7.12 12.96 -2.06
C SER A 68 -8.35 12.43 -2.77
N HIS A 69 -8.61 11.16 -2.56
CA HIS A 69 -9.78 10.44 -3.01
C HIS A 69 -10.88 10.50 -1.94
N HIS A 70 -12.08 10.08 -2.32
CA HIS A 70 -13.20 9.85 -1.42
C HIS A 70 -13.50 8.37 -1.34
N SER A 71 -13.89 7.92 -0.15
CA SER A 71 -14.29 6.55 0.10
C SER A 71 -15.59 6.50 0.88
N SER A 72 -16.47 5.58 0.49
CA SER A 72 -17.58 5.14 1.33
C SER A 72 -17.58 3.63 1.42
N TRP A 73 -18.00 3.11 2.55
CA TRP A 73 -18.07 1.66 2.74
C TRP A 73 -19.15 1.26 3.71
N PHE A 74 -19.57 0.01 3.57
CA PHE A 74 -20.55 -0.63 4.44
C PHE A 74 -20.15 -2.09 4.68
N ARG A 75 -20.66 -2.65 5.76
CA ARG A 75 -20.51 -4.07 6.05
C ARG A 75 -21.86 -4.74 5.97
N VAL A 76 -21.86 -5.97 5.45
CA VAL A 76 -23.05 -6.82 5.39
C VAL A 76 -22.86 -8.08 6.21
N ALA A 77 -23.94 -8.56 6.81
CA ALA A 77 -23.99 -9.87 7.43
C ALA A 77 -24.10 -10.94 6.34
N GLY A 78 -23.07 -11.73 6.19
CA GLY A 78 -22.97 -12.78 5.18
C GLY A 78 -21.70 -12.70 4.36
N LYS A 79 -21.35 -13.83 3.75
CA LYS A 79 -20.26 -13.93 2.77
C LYS A 79 -20.79 -13.63 1.38
N ILE A 80 -20.00 -12.87 0.62
CA ILE A 80 -20.24 -12.67 -0.80
C ILE A 80 -19.49 -13.75 -1.57
N GLU A 81 -20.24 -14.58 -2.28
CA GLU A 81 -19.72 -15.60 -3.18
C GLU A 81 -19.43 -14.94 -4.52
N VAL A 82 -18.17 -14.52 -4.72
CA VAL A 82 -17.76 -13.80 -5.95
C VAL A 82 -18.00 -14.63 -7.20
N ASN A 83 -17.97 -15.97 -7.10
CA ASN A 83 -18.29 -16.85 -8.20
C ASN A 83 -19.75 -16.75 -8.68
N ASP A 84 -20.66 -16.32 -7.81
CA ASP A 84 -22.07 -16.13 -8.16
C ASP A 84 -22.30 -14.86 -9.02
N LEU A 85 -21.27 -14.01 -9.18
CA LEU A 85 -21.37 -12.80 -10.00
C LEU A 85 -21.43 -13.11 -11.49
N SER A 86 -21.05 -14.30 -11.93
CA SER A 86 -21.11 -14.70 -13.34
C SER A 86 -21.52 -16.15 -13.48
N SER A 87 -22.31 -16.44 -14.52
CA SER A 87 -22.59 -17.80 -15.00
C SER A 87 -21.67 -18.24 -16.13
N ASP A 88 -20.68 -17.45 -16.50
CA ASP A 88 -19.69 -17.79 -17.53
C ASP A 88 -18.77 -18.89 -17.03
N GLU A 89 -18.92 -20.10 -17.55
CA GLU A 89 -18.15 -21.27 -17.18
C GLU A 89 -16.64 -21.07 -17.42
N GLU A 90 -16.28 -20.39 -18.51
CA GLU A 90 -14.88 -20.07 -18.82
C GLU A 90 -14.29 -19.17 -17.73
N TRP A 91 -15.05 -18.16 -17.28
CA TRP A 91 -14.62 -17.29 -16.17
C TRP A 91 -14.52 -18.05 -14.84
N LEU A 92 -15.47 -18.95 -14.54
CA LEU A 92 -15.49 -19.75 -13.32
C LEU A 92 -14.30 -20.71 -13.25
N GLN A 93 -13.92 -21.32 -14.39
CA GLN A 93 -12.81 -22.28 -14.48
C GLN A 93 -11.42 -21.61 -14.37
N LYS A 94 -11.32 -20.31 -14.58
CA LYS A 94 -10.04 -19.57 -14.55
C LYS A 94 -9.51 -19.33 -13.16
N VAL A 95 -10.34 -19.49 -12.13
CA VAL A 95 -9.88 -19.32 -10.75
C VAL A 95 -9.26 -20.61 -10.29
N PRO A 96 -8.00 -20.54 -9.91
CA PRO A 96 -7.33 -21.69 -9.36
C PRO A 96 -7.92 -22.07 -8.00
N GLU A 97 -7.40 -23.10 -7.43
CA GLU A 97 -7.67 -23.81 -6.20
C GLU A 97 -8.02 -22.93 -4.97
N VAL A 98 -7.81 -21.61 -5.03
CA VAL A 98 -8.19 -20.69 -3.95
C VAL A 98 -9.57 -20.13 -4.22
N ALA A 99 -10.46 -20.31 -3.28
CA ALA A 99 -11.81 -19.76 -3.36
C ALA A 99 -11.77 -18.21 -3.34
N ARG A 100 -12.32 -17.56 -4.38
CA ARG A 100 -12.36 -16.08 -4.50
C ARG A 100 -12.94 -15.40 -3.27
N GLN A 101 -13.95 -16.00 -2.63
CA GLN A 101 -14.57 -15.47 -1.42
C GLN A 101 -13.65 -15.44 -0.19
N LEU A 102 -12.46 -16.01 -0.25
CA LEU A 102 -11.44 -15.92 0.79
C LEU A 102 -10.40 -14.83 0.51
N CYS A 103 -10.47 -14.19 -0.65
CA CYS A 103 -9.53 -13.15 -1.07
C CYS A 103 -10.19 -11.78 -1.01
N THR A 104 -9.38 -10.73 -0.94
CA THR A 104 -9.81 -9.39 -1.28
C THR A 104 -10.03 -9.33 -2.79
N ASN A 105 -11.22 -8.95 -3.21
CA ASN A 105 -11.55 -8.77 -4.61
C ASN A 105 -11.74 -7.29 -4.91
N HIS A 106 -11.27 -6.84 -6.08
CA HIS A 106 -11.44 -5.47 -6.55
C HIS A 106 -12.19 -5.43 -7.88
N LEU A 107 -13.20 -4.54 -7.96
CA LEU A 107 -13.77 -4.11 -9.23
C LEU A 107 -13.14 -2.76 -9.55
N ILE A 108 -12.70 -2.57 -10.79
CA ILE A 108 -11.89 -1.42 -11.19
C ILE A 108 -12.49 -0.79 -12.44
N GLY A 109 -12.65 0.53 -12.42
CA GLY A 109 -13.12 1.28 -13.58
C GLY A 109 -12.63 2.72 -13.58
N LYS A 110 -13.03 3.50 -14.57
CA LYS A 110 -12.56 4.88 -14.76
C LYS A 110 -12.80 5.74 -13.52
N GLY A 111 -11.72 6.14 -12.87
CA GLY A 111 -11.78 7.04 -11.73
C GLY A 111 -12.23 6.39 -10.42
N TYR A 112 -12.30 5.06 -10.34
CA TYR A 112 -12.73 4.35 -9.14
C TYR A 112 -12.19 2.94 -9.03
N TRP A 113 -12.30 2.40 -7.82
CA TRP A 113 -12.26 0.97 -7.54
C TRP A 113 -13.18 0.63 -6.36
N VAL A 114 -13.64 -0.62 -6.35
CA VAL A 114 -14.50 -1.18 -5.30
C VAL A 114 -13.76 -2.32 -4.64
N TRP A 115 -13.84 -2.44 -3.32
CA TRP A 115 -13.36 -3.63 -2.62
C TRP A 115 -14.51 -4.53 -2.16
N ILE A 116 -14.26 -5.82 -2.15
CA ILE A 116 -15.07 -6.85 -1.54
C ILE A 116 -14.12 -7.66 -0.65
N ILE A 117 -14.21 -7.48 0.67
CA ILE A 117 -13.28 -8.07 1.64
C ILE A 117 -14.03 -8.96 2.62
N PRO A 118 -13.74 -10.27 2.63
CA PRO A 118 -14.29 -11.15 3.64
C PRO A 118 -13.73 -10.81 5.02
N LEU A 119 -14.61 -10.76 6.02
CA LEU A 119 -14.27 -10.47 7.41
C LEU A 119 -14.56 -11.70 8.29
N SER A 120 -14.01 -11.67 9.51
CA SER A 120 -14.38 -12.65 10.54
C SER A 120 -15.88 -12.54 10.90
N GLY A 121 -16.43 -13.58 11.50
CA GLY A 121 -17.84 -13.59 11.95
C GLY A 121 -18.86 -13.66 10.80
N ASN A 122 -18.46 -14.20 9.64
CA ASN A 122 -19.33 -14.34 8.47
C ASN A 122 -19.86 -13.00 7.93
N ASN A 123 -19.03 -11.97 7.95
CA ASN A 123 -19.34 -10.65 7.41
C ASN A 123 -18.51 -10.34 6.17
N THR A 124 -18.96 -9.40 5.36
CA THR A 124 -18.19 -8.86 4.23
C THR A 124 -18.17 -7.32 4.28
N SER A 125 -17.00 -6.74 4.07
CA SER A 125 -16.83 -5.30 3.86
C SER A 125 -16.86 -4.99 2.38
N ILE A 126 -17.66 -4.01 1.99
CA ILE A 126 -17.78 -3.49 0.63
C ILE A 126 -17.51 -2.00 0.70
N GLY A 127 -16.64 -1.50 -0.17
CA GLY A 127 -16.42 -0.08 -0.22
C GLY A 127 -16.01 0.40 -1.60
N VAL A 128 -16.21 1.67 -1.82
CA VAL A 128 -15.92 2.37 -3.07
C VAL A 128 -14.92 3.48 -2.78
N VAL A 129 -13.88 3.57 -3.58
CA VAL A 129 -12.96 4.72 -3.57
C VAL A 129 -13.01 5.40 -4.93
N VAL A 130 -13.17 6.71 -4.93
CA VAL A 130 -13.34 7.50 -6.16
C VAL A 130 -12.38 8.69 -6.19
N ASP A 131 -11.94 9.03 -7.41
CA ASP A 131 -11.30 10.30 -7.69
C ASP A 131 -12.40 11.37 -7.94
N PRO A 132 -12.43 12.47 -7.17
CA PRO A 132 -13.38 13.57 -7.35
C PRO A 132 -13.32 14.23 -8.72
N ALA A 133 -12.25 14.02 -9.50
CA ALA A 133 -12.16 14.51 -10.87
C ALA A 133 -13.06 13.72 -11.86
N HIS A 134 -13.48 12.51 -11.47
CA HIS A 134 -14.28 11.60 -12.31
C HIS A 134 -15.67 11.34 -11.76
N HIS A 135 -15.87 11.42 -10.44
CA HIS A 135 -17.12 11.09 -9.77
C HIS A 135 -17.56 12.17 -8.79
N GLU A 136 -18.85 12.44 -8.76
CA GLU A 136 -19.42 13.40 -7.82
C GLU A 136 -19.48 12.83 -6.41
N VAL A 137 -18.81 13.48 -5.48
CA VAL A 137 -18.58 13.00 -4.10
C VAL A 137 -19.86 12.94 -3.29
N SER A 138 -20.82 13.84 -3.54
CA SER A 138 -22.11 13.88 -2.86
C SER A 138 -22.93 12.59 -3.00
N GLN A 139 -22.69 11.81 -4.05
CA GLN A 139 -23.32 10.49 -4.25
C GLN A 139 -22.95 9.48 -3.16
N PHE A 140 -21.84 9.70 -2.46
CA PHE A 140 -21.33 8.84 -1.40
C PHE A 140 -21.62 9.36 0.01
N ASP A 141 -22.56 10.29 0.14
CA ASP A 141 -22.98 10.82 1.44
C ASP A 141 -23.90 9.87 2.20
N THR A 142 -24.60 9.00 1.49
CA THR A 142 -25.53 8.02 2.05
C THR A 142 -25.33 6.63 1.42
N LEU A 143 -25.84 5.61 2.12
CA LEU A 143 -25.84 4.22 1.62
C LEU A 143 -26.65 4.10 0.32
N GLU A 144 -27.81 4.76 0.25
CA GLU A 144 -28.69 4.75 -0.92
C GLU A 144 -27.99 5.37 -2.13
N GLY A 145 -27.27 6.49 -1.92
CA GLY A 145 -26.47 7.12 -2.97
C GLY A 145 -25.34 6.22 -3.47
N THR A 146 -24.66 5.53 -2.55
CA THR A 146 -23.64 4.55 -2.89
C THR A 146 -24.21 3.35 -3.67
N HIS A 147 -25.38 2.83 -3.28
CA HIS A 147 -26.05 1.76 -4.01
C HIS A 147 -26.52 2.22 -5.41
N ALA A 148 -27.06 3.43 -5.54
CA ALA A 148 -27.41 4.00 -6.84
C ALA A 148 -26.19 4.14 -7.75
N TRP A 149 -25.05 4.56 -7.19
CA TRP A 149 -23.81 4.64 -7.91
C TRP A 149 -23.30 3.25 -8.35
N LEU A 150 -23.32 2.24 -7.45
CA LEU A 150 -22.99 0.85 -7.79
C LEU A 150 -23.89 0.30 -8.90
N THR A 151 -25.21 0.58 -8.84
CA THR A 151 -26.15 0.16 -9.88
C THR A 151 -25.78 0.72 -11.26
N LYS A 152 -25.25 1.93 -11.31
CA LYS A 152 -24.83 2.59 -12.55
C LYS A 152 -23.50 2.08 -13.09
N HIS A 153 -22.53 1.86 -12.22
CA HIS A 153 -21.13 1.61 -12.60
C HIS A 153 -20.73 0.13 -12.50
N GLU A 154 -21.35 -0.62 -11.58
CA GLU A 154 -21.14 -2.05 -11.34
C GLU A 154 -22.48 -2.80 -11.28
N PRO A 155 -23.28 -2.77 -12.38
CA PRO A 155 -24.67 -3.25 -12.35
C PRO A 155 -24.80 -4.73 -11.98
N GLN A 156 -23.85 -5.57 -12.40
CA GLN A 156 -23.84 -6.99 -12.09
C GLN A 156 -23.67 -7.23 -10.58
N PHE A 157 -22.72 -6.53 -9.96
CA PHE A 157 -22.49 -6.61 -8.53
C PHE A 157 -23.65 -6.02 -7.71
N ALA A 158 -24.19 -4.87 -8.14
CA ALA A 158 -25.35 -4.26 -7.49
C ALA A 158 -26.58 -5.16 -7.54
N GLN A 159 -26.85 -5.80 -8.70
CA GLN A 159 -27.95 -6.76 -8.83
C GLN A 159 -27.77 -7.99 -7.92
N TYR A 160 -26.54 -8.47 -7.81
CA TYR A 160 -26.22 -9.57 -6.89
C TYR A 160 -26.53 -9.18 -5.44
N LEU A 161 -26.06 -8.01 -4.97
CA LEU A 161 -26.34 -7.54 -3.61
C LEU A 161 -27.86 -7.43 -3.33
N LEU A 162 -28.62 -6.86 -4.26
CA LEU A 162 -30.07 -6.75 -4.14
C LEU A 162 -30.76 -8.12 -4.11
N SER A 163 -30.25 -9.10 -4.84
CA SER A 163 -30.85 -10.45 -4.92
C SER A 163 -30.70 -11.27 -3.64
N LYS A 164 -29.69 -10.96 -2.82
CA LYS A 164 -29.37 -11.71 -1.59
C LYS A 164 -29.93 -11.09 -0.32
N ASP A 165 -30.49 -9.87 -0.41
CA ASP A 165 -31.13 -9.15 0.72
C ASP A 165 -30.29 -9.17 2.01
N TYR A 166 -28.99 -8.77 1.89
CA TYR A 166 -28.08 -8.77 3.02
C TYR A 166 -28.44 -7.69 4.04
N ASP A 167 -28.42 -8.03 5.32
CA ASP A 167 -28.49 -7.05 6.41
C ASP A 167 -27.25 -6.16 6.40
N VAL A 168 -27.44 -4.85 6.23
CA VAL A 168 -26.37 -3.87 6.35
C VAL A 168 -26.10 -3.55 7.81
N LEU A 169 -24.88 -3.78 8.25
CA LEU A 169 -24.45 -3.62 9.65
C LEU A 169 -24.08 -2.18 9.97
N ASP A 170 -23.44 -1.48 9.06
CA ASP A 170 -23.06 -0.08 9.20
C ASP A 170 -22.73 0.55 7.84
N TYR A 171 -22.64 1.88 7.84
CA TYR A 171 -22.20 2.69 6.71
C TYR A 171 -21.23 3.76 7.20
N LYS A 172 -20.13 3.96 6.49
CA LYS A 172 -19.12 4.99 6.80
C LYS A 172 -18.60 5.64 5.53
N LYS A 173 -18.09 6.85 5.69
CA LYS A 173 -17.43 7.60 4.62
C LYS A 173 -16.20 8.33 5.14
N MET A 174 -15.25 8.55 4.25
CA MET A 174 -14.04 9.32 4.53
C MET A 174 -13.63 10.09 3.26
N GLY A 175 -13.36 11.36 3.41
CA GLY A 175 -12.85 12.19 2.32
C GLY A 175 -11.56 12.87 2.70
N ASN A 176 -10.77 13.25 1.71
CA ASN A 176 -9.50 13.95 1.91
C ASN A 176 -8.57 13.26 2.92
N PHE A 177 -8.45 11.95 2.78
CA PHE A 177 -7.78 11.12 3.77
C PHE A 177 -6.26 10.98 3.55
N THR A 178 -5.73 11.41 2.40
CA THR A 178 -4.30 11.28 2.11
C THR A 178 -3.50 12.42 2.73
N TYR A 179 -2.70 12.10 3.73
CA TYR A 179 -1.84 13.05 4.42
C TYR A 179 -0.64 12.37 5.07
N ARG A 180 0.38 13.16 5.35
CA ARG A 180 1.54 12.78 6.16
C ARG A 180 1.93 13.96 7.05
N CYS A 181 2.19 13.69 8.34
CA CYS A 181 2.81 14.65 9.23
C CYS A 181 4.22 14.99 8.73
N GLU A 182 4.64 16.23 8.91
CA GLU A 182 5.99 16.65 8.52
C GLU A 182 7.07 16.03 9.39
N LYS A 183 6.70 15.62 10.61
CA LYS A 183 7.57 14.91 11.54
C LYS A 183 6.84 13.72 12.16
N LEU A 184 7.47 12.54 12.10
CA LEU A 184 6.95 11.30 12.66
C LEU A 184 7.80 10.79 13.83
N PHE A 185 9.10 11.10 13.83
CA PHE A 185 10.06 10.64 14.85
C PHE A 185 10.80 11.84 15.44
N SER A 186 10.99 11.88 16.76
CA SER A 186 11.61 13.00 17.42
C SER A 186 12.73 12.59 18.39
N PRO A 187 13.85 13.32 18.39
CA PRO A 187 14.87 13.15 19.43
C PRO A 187 14.36 13.52 20.82
N GLU A 188 13.21 14.19 20.92
CA GLU A 188 12.50 14.45 22.19
C GLU A 188 11.74 13.22 22.70
N ARG A 189 11.96 12.01 22.16
CA ARG A 189 11.37 10.73 22.60
C ARG A 189 9.85 10.63 22.43
N TRP A 190 9.36 11.09 21.29
CA TRP A 190 7.99 10.81 20.84
C TRP A 190 7.99 10.37 19.38
N ALA A 191 6.98 9.58 19.01
CA ALA A 191 6.80 9.15 17.63
C ALA A 191 5.32 8.94 17.28
N LEU A 192 5.02 8.99 15.97
CA LEU A 192 3.71 8.72 15.42
C LEU A 192 3.75 7.41 14.63
N THR A 193 2.71 6.58 14.74
CA THR A 193 2.57 5.35 13.97
C THR A 193 1.14 5.20 13.43
N GLY A 194 1.03 4.55 12.27
CA GLY A 194 -0.26 4.38 11.59
C GLY A 194 -0.92 5.70 11.21
N ILE A 195 -2.25 5.73 11.28
CA ILE A 195 -3.06 6.89 10.86
C ILE A 195 -2.76 8.15 11.69
N SER A 196 -2.20 8.04 12.89
CA SER A 196 -1.81 9.24 13.64
C SER A 196 -0.70 10.04 12.94
N GLY A 197 0.18 9.37 12.19
CA GLY A 197 1.31 9.96 11.48
C GLY A 197 1.07 10.19 9.98
N SER A 198 0.46 9.23 9.30
CA SER A 198 0.17 9.31 7.86
C SER A 198 -0.97 8.41 7.46
N PHE A 199 -1.66 8.77 6.39
CA PHE A 199 -2.62 7.92 5.72
C PHE A 199 -2.55 8.10 4.22
N THR A 200 -2.73 7.03 3.48
CA THR A 200 -2.66 7.00 2.02
C THR A 200 -3.81 6.20 1.46
N ASP A 201 -3.92 6.19 0.14
CA ASP A 201 -4.91 5.42 -0.59
C ASP A 201 -4.81 3.92 -0.25
N PRO A 202 -5.93 3.24 0.06
CA PRO A 202 -5.92 1.83 0.45
C PRO A 202 -5.85 0.84 -0.71
N PHE A 203 -5.62 1.26 -1.96
CA PHE A 203 -5.70 0.38 -3.15
C PHE A 203 -4.81 -0.87 -3.04
N TYR A 204 -3.60 -0.73 -2.53
CA TYR A 204 -2.69 -1.85 -2.27
C TYR A 204 -2.64 -2.28 -0.80
N SER A 205 -3.57 -1.82 0.03
CA SER A 205 -3.62 -2.08 1.48
C SER A 205 -2.35 -1.69 2.26
N PRO A 206 -1.65 -0.60 1.94
CA PRO A 206 -0.32 -0.29 2.49
C PRO A 206 -0.33 0.17 3.95
N GLY A 207 -1.51 0.36 4.54
CA GLY A 207 -1.64 0.89 5.90
C GLY A 207 -0.91 0.04 6.94
N THR A 208 -1.02 -1.29 6.85
CA THR A 208 -0.33 -2.23 7.76
C THR A 208 1.17 -2.24 7.54
N ASP A 209 1.62 -2.08 6.29
CA ASP A 209 3.05 -2.05 5.96
C ASP A 209 3.71 -0.81 6.58
N PHE A 210 3.06 0.36 6.46
CA PHE A 210 3.56 1.59 7.09
C PHE A 210 3.51 1.56 8.62
N ILE A 211 2.55 0.86 9.22
CA ILE A 211 2.56 0.59 10.67
C ILE A 211 3.78 -0.27 11.02
N ALA A 212 4.03 -1.34 10.29
CA ALA A 212 5.15 -2.24 10.53
C ALA A 212 6.50 -1.52 10.36
N ILE A 213 6.65 -0.72 9.31
CA ILE A 213 7.84 0.11 9.06
C ILE A 213 8.04 1.11 10.21
N ALA A 214 7.00 1.88 10.56
CA ALA A 214 7.09 2.85 11.65
C ALA A 214 7.48 2.19 12.97
N ASN A 215 6.83 1.08 13.33
CA ASN A 215 7.13 0.35 14.56
C ASN A 215 8.56 -0.19 14.58
N THR A 216 9.08 -0.69 13.45
CA THR A 216 10.46 -1.15 13.33
C THR A 216 11.46 -0.01 13.55
N LEU A 217 11.20 1.15 12.93
CA LEU A 217 12.03 2.35 13.12
C LEU A 217 11.96 2.85 14.56
N ILE A 218 10.79 2.91 15.16
CA ILE A 218 10.58 3.30 16.56
C ILE A 218 11.34 2.37 17.52
N CYS A 219 11.24 1.05 17.34
CA CYS A 219 11.97 0.09 18.16
C CYS A 219 13.48 0.30 18.07
N LYS A 220 14.02 0.59 16.88
CA LYS A 220 15.43 0.93 16.71
C LYS A 220 15.79 2.22 17.47
N LEU A 221 14.98 3.28 17.34
CA LEU A 221 15.22 4.56 18.02
C LEU A 221 15.21 4.42 19.56
N ILE A 222 14.26 3.65 20.09
CA ILE A 222 14.21 3.34 21.52
C ILE A 222 15.45 2.55 21.94
N GLY A 223 15.91 1.60 21.13
CA GLY A 223 17.16 0.86 21.39
C GLY A 223 18.39 1.76 21.44
N GLU A 224 18.50 2.73 20.52
CA GLU A 224 19.58 3.73 20.52
C GLU A 224 19.54 4.61 21.78
N ASP A 225 18.35 5.06 22.19
CA ASP A 225 18.16 5.85 23.40
C ASP A 225 18.53 5.07 24.69
N LEU A 226 18.12 3.79 24.75
CA LEU A 226 18.45 2.92 25.88
C LEU A 226 19.96 2.60 25.96
N ALA A 227 20.64 2.59 24.82
CA ALA A 227 22.10 2.46 24.76
C ALA A 227 22.84 3.76 25.10
N GLY A 228 22.11 4.87 25.33
CA GLY A 228 22.69 6.17 25.66
C GLY A 228 23.20 6.97 24.47
N ASN A 229 22.82 6.57 23.26
CA ASN A 229 23.20 7.27 22.03
C ASN A 229 22.35 8.53 21.81
N THR A 230 22.90 9.49 21.07
CA THR A 230 22.14 10.68 20.63
C THR A 230 21.13 10.29 19.57
N LEU A 231 19.93 10.86 19.63
CA LEU A 231 18.82 10.50 18.76
C LEU A 231 18.68 11.37 17.50
N THR A 232 19.39 12.51 17.40
CA THR A 232 19.19 13.46 16.32
C THR A 232 19.40 12.83 14.94
N GLU A 233 20.55 12.24 14.69
CA GLU A 233 20.85 11.61 13.39
C GLU A 233 20.02 10.32 13.15
N PRO A 234 19.83 9.42 14.14
CA PRO A 234 18.94 8.28 13.96
C PRO A 234 17.49 8.68 13.62
N CYS A 235 16.92 9.71 14.26
CA CYS A 235 15.59 10.20 13.94
C CYS A 235 15.52 10.79 12.52
N ASN A 236 16.52 11.56 12.10
CA ASN A 236 16.59 12.10 10.75
C ASN A 236 16.64 10.98 9.70
N ALA A 237 17.46 9.96 9.93
CA ALA A 237 17.55 8.81 9.03
C ALA A 237 16.23 8.03 8.95
N ALA A 238 15.59 7.75 10.10
CA ALA A 238 14.30 7.09 10.17
C ALA A 238 13.21 7.89 9.43
N GLU A 239 13.19 9.21 9.62
CA GLU A 239 12.28 10.12 8.92
C GLU A 239 12.47 10.05 7.40
N GLN A 240 13.70 10.12 6.91
CA GLN A 240 14.00 10.05 5.48
C GLN A 240 13.59 8.70 4.87
N MET A 241 13.87 7.59 5.57
CA MET A 241 13.46 6.25 5.12
C MET A 241 11.94 6.13 5.00
N TYR A 242 11.22 6.58 6.03
CA TYR A 242 9.76 6.54 6.03
C TYR A 242 9.15 7.41 4.92
N ILE A 243 9.65 8.64 4.78
CA ILE A 243 9.18 9.59 3.76
C ILE A 243 9.44 9.05 2.35
N ALA A 244 10.62 8.49 2.08
CA ALA A 244 10.94 7.93 0.77
C ALA A 244 9.97 6.80 0.39
N GLY A 245 9.65 5.90 1.32
CA GLY A 245 8.63 4.86 1.11
C GLY A 245 7.24 5.45 0.88
N TYR A 246 6.83 6.42 1.68
CA TYR A 246 5.54 7.09 1.53
C TYR A 246 5.39 7.81 0.19
N GLU A 247 6.37 8.59 -0.24
CA GLU A 247 6.35 9.32 -1.53
C GLU A 247 6.36 8.35 -2.72
N SER A 248 7.11 7.24 -2.62
CA SER A 248 7.07 6.17 -3.61
C SER A 248 5.64 5.62 -3.76
N LEU A 249 4.98 5.29 -2.64
CA LEU A 249 3.62 4.78 -2.67
C LEU A 249 2.61 5.82 -3.18
N ILE A 250 2.72 7.09 -2.77
CA ILE A 250 1.83 8.14 -3.29
C ILE A 250 1.91 8.21 -4.82
N SER A 251 3.10 8.05 -5.40
CA SER A 251 3.26 8.07 -6.86
C SER A 251 2.50 6.95 -7.58
N THR A 252 2.20 5.84 -6.90
CA THR A 252 1.43 4.73 -7.48
C THR A 252 -0.06 5.04 -7.65
N VAL A 253 -0.60 5.96 -6.88
CA VAL A 253 -2.05 6.22 -6.83
C VAL A 253 -2.42 7.64 -7.25
N GLU A 254 -1.53 8.63 -7.01
CA GLU A 254 -1.80 10.02 -7.33
C GLU A 254 -1.93 10.23 -8.85
N ASN A 255 -3.07 10.75 -9.28
CA ASN A 255 -3.40 10.96 -10.70
C ASN A 255 -3.38 9.67 -11.55
N GLN A 256 -3.62 8.50 -10.95
CA GLN A 256 -3.62 7.21 -11.64
C GLN A 256 -5.02 6.65 -11.91
N TYR A 257 -6.06 7.13 -11.25
CA TYR A 257 -7.40 6.56 -11.35
C TYR A 257 -8.01 6.66 -12.75
N GLY A 258 -7.60 7.66 -13.54
CA GLY A 258 -8.06 7.80 -14.93
C GLY A 258 -7.58 6.67 -15.86
N ILE A 259 -6.53 5.92 -15.48
CA ILE A 259 -6.03 4.79 -16.30
C ILE A 259 -6.75 3.47 -16.01
N PHE A 260 -7.54 3.39 -14.94
CA PHE A 260 -8.11 2.14 -14.46
C PHE A 260 -9.14 1.53 -15.41
N GLU A 261 -9.65 2.27 -16.37
CA GLU A 261 -10.52 1.74 -17.44
C GLU A 261 -9.74 1.01 -18.56
N ASN A 262 -8.43 1.20 -18.66
CA ASN A 262 -7.64 0.58 -19.72
C ASN A 262 -7.00 -0.73 -19.21
N ASN A 263 -7.56 -1.86 -19.62
CA ASN A 263 -7.15 -3.19 -19.15
C ASN A 263 -5.67 -3.50 -19.40
N LEU A 264 -5.09 -3.08 -20.53
CA LEU A 264 -3.67 -3.33 -20.81
C LEU A 264 -2.80 -2.53 -19.83
N ILE A 265 -3.08 -1.23 -19.69
CA ILE A 265 -2.25 -0.34 -18.90
C ILE A 265 -2.34 -0.70 -17.42
N ILE A 266 -3.55 -0.95 -16.90
CA ILE A 266 -3.70 -1.34 -15.49
C ILE A 266 -3.04 -2.69 -15.20
N SER A 267 -3.10 -3.64 -16.12
CA SER A 267 -2.41 -4.93 -15.97
C SER A 267 -0.89 -4.75 -15.92
N CYS A 268 -0.34 -3.97 -16.84
CA CYS A 268 1.08 -3.61 -16.82
C CYS A 268 1.49 -2.91 -15.54
N LYS A 269 0.64 -1.98 -15.07
CA LYS A 269 0.87 -1.24 -13.83
C LYS A 269 0.86 -2.17 -12.61
N LEU A 270 -0.11 -3.07 -12.49
CA LEU A 270 -0.20 -4.01 -11.36
C LEU A 270 1.02 -4.94 -11.31
N LEU A 271 1.48 -5.43 -12.47
CA LEU A 271 2.71 -6.23 -12.56
C LEU A 271 3.94 -5.43 -12.13
N TRP A 272 4.05 -4.18 -12.59
CA TRP A 272 5.15 -3.29 -12.23
C TRP A 272 5.16 -2.98 -10.73
N ASP A 273 4.04 -2.50 -10.20
CA ASP A 273 3.93 -2.04 -8.79
C ASP A 273 4.18 -3.19 -7.82
N GLY A 274 3.63 -4.39 -8.10
CA GLY A 274 3.86 -5.60 -7.30
C GLY A 274 5.32 -6.04 -7.33
N THR A 275 5.92 -6.13 -8.52
CA THR A 275 7.33 -6.53 -8.66
C THR A 275 8.25 -5.57 -7.93
N LEU A 276 8.03 -4.25 -8.08
CA LEU A 276 8.83 -3.25 -7.39
C LEU A 276 8.72 -3.37 -5.85
N ALA A 277 7.50 -3.52 -5.33
CA ALA A 277 7.26 -3.61 -3.89
C ALA A 277 8.05 -4.77 -3.26
N TRP A 278 8.22 -5.87 -3.99
CA TRP A 278 8.94 -7.05 -3.51
C TRP A 278 10.45 -7.02 -3.80
N SER A 279 10.93 -6.14 -4.67
CA SER A 279 12.30 -6.19 -5.20
C SER A 279 13.35 -5.53 -4.34
N GLY A 280 13.00 -4.50 -3.58
CA GLY A 280 13.95 -3.66 -2.86
C GLY A 280 13.65 -3.59 -1.36
N ALA A 281 13.03 -2.48 -0.94
CA ALA A 281 12.75 -2.21 0.47
C ALA A 281 11.91 -3.31 1.15
N GLY A 282 10.93 -3.88 0.46
CA GLY A 282 10.14 -5.00 0.95
C GLY A 282 11.00 -6.25 1.22
N LEU A 283 11.92 -6.57 0.32
CA LEU A 283 12.86 -7.68 0.50
C LEU A 283 13.75 -7.48 1.73
N MET A 284 14.32 -6.27 1.89
CA MET A 284 15.13 -5.94 3.06
C MET A 284 14.31 -6.01 4.35
N PHE A 285 13.07 -5.53 4.33
CA PHE A 285 12.18 -5.55 5.48
C PHE A 285 11.88 -6.99 5.93
N CYS A 286 11.47 -7.85 5.01
CA CYS A 286 11.13 -9.25 5.31
C CYS A 286 12.35 -10.07 5.81
N ASN A 287 13.56 -9.67 5.42
CA ASN A 287 14.80 -10.29 5.89
C ASN A 287 15.40 -9.61 7.15
N ASN A 288 14.66 -8.73 7.83
CA ASN A 288 15.08 -7.99 9.03
C ASN A 288 16.33 -7.11 8.81
N LYS A 289 16.56 -6.65 7.56
CA LYS A 289 17.71 -5.82 7.17
C LYS A 289 17.33 -4.39 6.78
N PHE A 290 16.08 -4.02 6.94
CA PHE A 290 15.58 -2.70 6.59
C PHE A 290 16.30 -1.56 7.33
N THR A 291 16.71 -1.80 8.58
CA THR A 291 17.43 -0.81 9.40
C THR A 291 18.94 -1.10 9.52
N ASP A 292 19.47 -2.05 8.78
CA ASP A 292 20.88 -2.38 8.75
C ASP A 292 21.63 -1.41 7.82
N SER A 293 22.37 -0.47 8.42
CA SER A 293 23.04 0.60 7.66
C SER A 293 24.14 0.07 6.73
N LYS A 294 24.78 -1.05 7.06
CA LYS A 294 25.82 -1.66 6.22
C LYS A 294 25.18 -2.19 4.93
N ILE A 295 24.14 -3.00 5.04
CA ILE A 295 23.43 -3.54 3.89
C ILE A 295 22.81 -2.40 3.07
N ALA A 296 22.17 -1.42 3.73
CA ALA A 296 21.57 -0.27 3.04
C ALA A 296 22.60 0.51 2.21
N MET A 297 23.82 0.69 2.71
CA MET A 297 24.90 1.34 1.93
C MET A 297 25.35 0.49 0.73
N GLU A 298 25.43 -0.83 0.87
CA GLU A 298 25.87 -1.72 -0.21
C GLU A 298 24.87 -1.80 -1.39
N VAL A 299 23.60 -1.46 -1.17
CA VAL A 299 22.53 -1.47 -2.20
C VAL A 299 21.90 -0.09 -2.41
N SER A 300 22.53 0.97 -1.92
CA SER A 300 21.98 2.34 -1.97
C SER A 300 21.71 2.82 -3.39
N ASP A 301 22.60 2.50 -4.32
CA ASP A 301 22.46 2.92 -5.72
C ASP A 301 21.28 2.21 -6.38
N GLU A 302 21.13 0.91 -6.19
CA GLU A 302 20.00 0.13 -6.71
C GLU A 302 18.68 0.64 -6.14
N LEU A 303 18.58 0.86 -4.82
CA LEU A 303 17.37 1.37 -4.19
C LEU A 303 16.99 2.77 -4.69
N MET A 304 17.98 3.66 -4.84
CA MET A 304 17.77 5.00 -5.39
C MET A 304 17.30 4.94 -6.85
N LEU A 305 17.93 4.10 -7.66
CA LEU A 305 17.57 3.91 -9.07
C LEU A 305 16.20 3.26 -9.23
N MET A 306 15.85 2.27 -8.40
CA MET A 306 14.49 1.69 -8.33
C MET A 306 13.44 2.76 -8.07
N GLY A 307 13.67 3.66 -7.11
CA GLY A 307 12.74 4.75 -6.79
C GLY A 307 12.56 5.74 -7.96
N LYS A 308 13.66 6.13 -8.62
CA LYS A 308 13.61 7.00 -9.81
C LYS A 308 12.89 6.32 -10.96
N LEU A 309 13.26 5.08 -11.26
CA LEU A 309 12.65 4.29 -12.33
C LEU A 309 11.14 4.10 -12.08
N HIS A 310 10.76 3.86 -10.82
CA HIS A 310 9.35 3.79 -10.43
C HIS A 310 8.59 5.08 -10.75
N THR A 311 9.11 6.22 -10.30
CA THR A 311 8.48 7.52 -10.55
C THR A 311 8.32 7.78 -12.05
N THR A 312 9.35 7.46 -12.84
CA THR A 312 9.31 7.59 -14.31
C THR A 312 8.26 6.67 -14.93
N MET A 313 8.20 5.40 -14.50
CA MET A 313 7.20 4.45 -15.00
C MET A 313 5.76 4.88 -14.65
N GLN A 314 5.51 5.46 -13.47
CA GLN A 314 4.19 6.01 -13.15
C GLN A 314 3.80 7.18 -14.09
N GLN A 315 4.76 8.00 -14.52
CA GLN A 315 4.51 9.05 -15.53
C GLN A 315 4.24 8.43 -16.92
N VAL A 316 4.96 7.36 -17.27
CA VAL A 316 4.75 6.62 -18.51
C VAL A 316 3.34 6.02 -18.57
N PHE A 317 2.89 5.36 -17.50
CA PHE A 317 1.52 4.81 -17.43
C PHE A 317 0.46 5.89 -17.63
N ARG A 318 0.60 7.06 -16.99
CA ARG A 318 -0.32 8.20 -17.20
C ARG A 318 -0.33 8.69 -18.65
N ARG A 319 0.85 8.80 -19.27
CA ARG A 319 0.98 9.22 -20.66
C ARG A 319 0.33 8.21 -21.62
N TRP A 320 0.47 6.92 -21.33
CA TRP A 320 -0.14 5.87 -22.15
C TRP A 320 -1.67 5.85 -22.07
N SER A 321 -2.26 6.27 -20.98
CA SER A 321 -3.73 6.33 -20.86
C SER A 321 -4.38 7.23 -21.90
N THR A 322 -3.64 8.19 -22.44
CA THR A 322 -4.12 9.09 -23.51
C THR A 322 -3.93 8.50 -24.91
N GLN A 323 -3.18 7.42 -25.03
CA GLN A 323 -2.94 6.69 -26.28
C GLN A 323 -3.81 5.46 -26.25
N ILE A 324 -4.95 5.52 -26.97
CA ILE A 324 -5.86 4.37 -27.07
C ILE A 324 -5.11 3.23 -27.75
N ASN A 325 -4.88 2.17 -27.04
CA ASN A 325 -4.32 0.95 -27.56
C ASN A 325 -5.41 -0.12 -27.48
N ASP A 326 -6.13 -0.33 -28.57
CA ASP A 326 -7.21 -1.33 -28.71
C ASP A 326 -6.69 -2.78 -28.72
N ARG A 327 -5.43 -2.98 -28.31
CA ARG A 327 -4.85 -4.31 -28.29
C ARG A 327 -5.50 -5.15 -27.19
N PRO A 328 -6.21 -6.21 -27.54
CA PRO A 328 -6.86 -7.03 -26.53
C PRO A 328 -5.81 -7.74 -25.68
N VAL A 329 -5.91 -7.54 -24.38
CA VAL A 329 -5.23 -8.38 -23.40
C VAL A 329 -6.02 -9.66 -23.19
N ARG A 330 -5.37 -10.69 -22.64
CA ARG A 330 -6.08 -11.85 -22.12
C ARG A 330 -7.20 -11.40 -21.19
N LYS A 331 -8.31 -12.14 -21.23
CA LYS A 331 -9.42 -11.92 -20.31
C LYS A 331 -9.02 -12.22 -18.85
N ASP A 332 -7.92 -12.93 -18.65
CA ASP A 332 -7.40 -13.33 -17.34
C ASP A 332 -5.87 -13.24 -17.35
N ILE A 333 -5.34 -12.51 -16.41
CA ILE A 333 -3.91 -12.52 -16.06
C ILE A 333 -3.79 -13.20 -14.70
N ILE A 334 -3.25 -14.44 -14.72
CA ILE A 334 -3.07 -15.22 -13.49
C ILE A 334 -1.59 -15.25 -13.16
N VAL A 335 -1.16 -14.27 -12.40
CA VAL A 335 0.26 -14.11 -12.01
C VAL A 335 0.77 -15.32 -11.23
N ASP A 336 -0.11 -15.98 -10.46
CA ASP A 336 0.27 -17.06 -9.53
C ASP A 336 0.62 -18.39 -10.21
N ARG A 337 0.23 -18.59 -11.47
CA ARG A 337 0.39 -19.88 -12.16
C ARG A 337 1.68 -20.03 -12.93
N LEU A 338 2.40 -18.94 -13.16
CA LEU A 338 3.61 -18.94 -13.97
C LEU A 338 4.81 -18.65 -13.07
N ASP A 339 5.89 -19.39 -13.25
CA ASP A 339 7.17 -19.05 -12.65
C ASP A 339 7.77 -17.86 -13.39
N ASN A 340 7.39 -16.65 -12.98
CA ASN A 340 7.75 -15.41 -13.63
C ASN A 340 8.59 -14.51 -12.68
N PHE A 341 9.10 -13.42 -13.24
CA PHE A 341 9.94 -12.46 -12.54
C PHE A 341 9.28 -11.91 -11.25
N GLY A 342 7.98 -11.62 -11.28
CA GLY A 342 7.25 -11.14 -10.10
C GLY A 342 7.16 -12.19 -9.00
N GLN A 343 6.86 -13.44 -9.35
CA GLN A 343 6.83 -14.54 -8.38
C GLN A 343 8.21 -14.86 -7.81
N ARG A 344 9.27 -14.77 -8.62
CA ARG A 344 10.63 -14.94 -8.11
C ARG A 344 10.96 -13.89 -7.07
N ALA A 345 10.62 -12.62 -7.31
CA ALA A 345 10.78 -11.54 -6.34
C ALA A 345 9.94 -11.78 -5.07
N GLN A 346 8.69 -12.22 -5.20
CA GLN A 346 7.82 -12.53 -4.06
C GLN A 346 8.36 -13.69 -3.22
N ARG A 347 8.81 -14.79 -3.82
CA ARG A 347 9.40 -15.92 -3.10
C ARG A 347 10.66 -15.53 -2.33
N ALA A 348 11.45 -14.61 -2.87
CA ALA A 348 12.65 -14.11 -2.20
C ALA A 348 12.35 -13.43 -0.86
N LEU A 349 11.14 -12.87 -0.67
CA LEU A 349 10.73 -12.25 0.60
C LEU A 349 10.79 -13.22 1.79
N VAL A 350 10.40 -14.47 1.56
CA VAL A 350 10.30 -15.50 2.60
C VAL A 350 11.45 -16.50 2.58
N THR A 351 12.36 -16.37 1.62
CA THR A 351 13.57 -17.18 1.54
C THR A 351 14.64 -16.57 2.45
N PRO A 352 15.19 -17.32 3.43
CA PRO A 352 16.30 -16.81 4.24
C PRO A 352 17.52 -16.53 3.36
N HIS A 353 18.15 -15.38 3.59
CA HIS A 353 19.36 -14.96 2.89
C HIS A 353 20.47 -14.62 3.89
N THR A 354 21.70 -14.95 3.57
CA THR A 354 22.87 -14.30 4.17
C THR A 354 22.95 -12.85 3.70
N ASP A 355 23.76 -12.03 4.35
CA ASP A 355 23.91 -10.62 3.97
C ASP A 355 24.38 -10.47 2.52
N GLU A 356 25.35 -11.29 2.08
CA GLU A 356 25.85 -11.29 0.70
C GLU A 356 24.79 -11.76 -0.30
N GLU A 357 24.04 -12.81 0.02
CA GLU A 357 22.94 -13.30 -0.83
C GLU A 357 21.84 -12.25 -0.97
N LEU A 358 21.51 -11.53 0.11
CA LEU A 358 20.51 -10.47 0.09
C LEU A 358 20.94 -9.30 -0.81
N VAL A 359 22.17 -8.82 -0.66
CA VAL A 359 22.75 -7.78 -1.53
C VAL A 359 22.69 -8.21 -2.99
N ASN A 360 23.13 -9.43 -3.29
CA ASN A 360 23.07 -9.97 -4.64
C ASN A 360 21.64 -10.14 -5.15
N GLN A 361 20.67 -10.47 -4.27
CA GLN A 361 19.26 -10.57 -4.66
C GLN A 361 18.67 -9.20 -5.02
N VAL A 362 18.96 -8.14 -4.24
CA VAL A 362 18.53 -6.77 -4.58
C VAL A 362 19.06 -6.35 -5.95
N LYS A 363 20.33 -6.64 -6.25
CA LYS A 363 20.95 -6.31 -7.54
C LYS A 363 20.32 -7.09 -8.70
N ARG A 364 20.05 -8.39 -8.52
CA ARG A 364 19.31 -9.19 -9.52
C ARG A 364 17.90 -8.62 -9.74
N ASN A 365 17.17 -8.32 -8.67
CA ASN A 365 15.84 -7.74 -8.76
C ASN A 365 15.85 -6.40 -9.51
N PHE A 366 16.88 -5.57 -9.31
CA PHE A 366 17.04 -4.34 -10.07
C PHE A 366 17.21 -4.58 -11.58
N ASN A 367 18.02 -5.57 -11.96
CA ASN A 367 18.17 -5.95 -13.38
C ASN A 367 16.83 -6.43 -13.98
N SER A 368 16.08 -7.25 -13.25
CA SER A 368 14.75 -7.70 -13.70
C SER A 368 13.76 -6.54 -13.84
N LEU A 369 13.79 -5.57 -12.92
CA LEU A 369 12.97 -4.34 -13.02
C LEU A 369 13.36 -3.47 -14.22
N CYS A 370 14.66 -3.34 -14.51
CA CYS A 370 15.12 -2.62 -15.70
C CYS A 370 14.65 -3.33 -17.00
N SER A 371 14.77 -4.66 -17.05
CA SER A 371 14.29 -5.46 -18.17
C SER A 371 12.77 -5.33 -18.34
N LEU A 372 12.02 -5.35 -17.23
CA LEU A 372 10.56 -5.14 -17.25
C LEU A 372 10.20 -3.74 -17.76
N ALA A 373 10.86 -2.69 -17.29
CA ALA A 373 10.62 -1.31 -17.75
C ALA A 373 10.84 -1.17 -19.26
N VAL A 374 11.94 -1.75 -19.77
CA VAL A 374 12.27 -1.73 -21.21
C VAL A 374 11.22 -2.50 -22.00
N SER A 375 10.80 -3.67 -21.52
CA SER A 375 9.82 -4.53 -22.20
C SER A 375 8.44 -3.87 -22.23
N LEU A 376 8.00 -3.28 -21.12
CA LEU A 376 6.75 -2.50 -21.06
C LEU A 376 6.78 -1.30 -22.00
N PHE A 377 7.89 -0.58 -22.04
CA PHE A 377 8.03 0.56 -22.93
C PHE A 377 7.93 0.16 -24.40
N LYS A 378 8.66 -0.88 -24.82
CA LYS A 378 8.59 -1.43 -26.18
C LYS A 378 7.18 -1.89 -26.53
N LEU A 379 6.52 -2.58 -25.61
CA LEU A 379 5.18 -3.13 -25.79
C LEU A 379 4.13 -2.05 -26.10
N ILE A 380 4.18 -0.95 -25.37
CA ILE A 380 3.10 0.05 -25.37
C ILE A 380 3.39 1.20 -26.32
N GLU A 381 4.59 1.73 -26.35
CA GLU A 381 4.98 2.80 -27.27
C GLU A 381 5.19 2.30 -28.70
N ASN A 382 5.35 0.98 -28.90
CA ASN A 382 5.70 0.38 -30.20
C ASN A 382 6.92 1.05 -30.86
N LYS A 383 7.88 1.49 -30.03
CA LYS A 383 9.11 2.17 -30.45
C LYS A 383 10.33 1.36 -30.04
N SER A 384 11.29 1.28 -30.93
CA SER A 384 12.60 0.67 -30.66
C SER A 384 13.54 1.58 -29.86
N ILE A 385 13.24 2.89 -29.76
CA ILE A 385 14.06 3.88 -29.08
C ILE A 385 13.39 4.23 -27.75
N LEU A 386 14.08 3.93 -26.65
CA LEU A 386 13.64 4.27 -25.31
C LEU A 386 13.56 5.80 -25.13
N ASP A 387 12.64 6.23 -24.26
CA ASP A 387 12.67 7.59 -23.70
C ASP A 387 14.04 7.85 -23.07
N SER A 388 14.57 9.04 -23.25
CA SER A 388 15.93 9.39 -22.78
C SER A 388 16.09 9.21 -21.26
N GLU A 389 15.03 9.45 -20.48
CA GLU A 389 15.05 9.28 -19.04
C GLU A 389 15.13 7.82 -18.65
N ILE A 390 14.32 6.94 -19.26
CA ILE A 390 14.40 5.49 -19.02
C ILE A 390 15.77 4.96 -19.47
N ALA A 391 16.24 5.39 -20.64
CA ALA A 391 17.54 4.96 -21.16
C ALA A 391 18.69 5.28 -20.20
N LEU A 392 18.66 6.46 -19.56
CA LEU A 392 19.65 6.83 -18.54
C LEU A 392 19.55 5.99 -17.28
N LEU A 393 18.33 5.71 -16.82
CA LEU A 393 18.10 4.96 -15.57
C LEU A 393 18.48 3.48 -15.70
N VAL A 394 18.33 2.91 -16.91
CA VAL A 394 18.68 1.51 -17.18
C VAL A 394 20.10 1.39 -17.79
N ALA A 395 20.86 2.46 -17.90
CA ALA A 395 22.22 2.40 -18.44
C ALA A 395 23.11 1.49 -17.58
N GLY A 396 23.72 0.49 -18.22
CA GLY A 396 24.59 -0.45 -17.53
C GLY A 396 23.88 -1.64 -16.87
N TYR A 397 22.55 -1.77 -16.97
CA TYR A 397 21.85 -2.97 -16.51
C TYR A 397 22.17 -4.18 -17.41
N GLN A 398 22.06 -5.34 -16.81
CA GLN A 398 22.18 -6.60 -17.57
C GLN A 398 20.80 -6.99 -18.12
N HIS A 399 20.66 -7.06 -19.45
CA HIS A 399 19.40 -7.43 -20.09
C HIS A 399 19.04 -8.89 -19.80
N GLU A 400 17.78 -9.11 -19.40
CA GLU A 400 17.19 -10.43 -19.14
C GLU A 400 16.08 -10.70 -20.18
N PRO A 401 16.38 -11.37 -21.30
CA PRO A 401 15.41 -11.58 -22.39
C PRO A 401 14.17 -12.38 -21.97
N GLU A 402 14.32 -13.25 -20.96
CA GLU A 402 13.23 -14.04 -20.40
C GLU A 402 12.12 -13.16 -19.81
N VAL A 403 12.43 -11.99 -19.25
CA VAL A 403 11.43 -11.07 -18.69
C VAL A 403 10.48 -10.56 -19.78
N GLU A 404 10.98 -10.27 -20.99
CA GLU A 404 10.14 -9.86 -22.12
C GLU A 404 9.23 -11.00 -22.57
N THR A 405 9.74 -12.23 -22.61
CA THR A 405 8.98 -13.43 -22.96
C THR A 405 7.87 -13.68 -21.93
N GLU A 406 8.22 -13.70 -20.64
CA GLU A 406 7.28 -13.89 -19.54
C GLU A 406 6.18 -12.82 -19.51
N LEU A 407 6.54 -11.54 -19.76
CA LEU A 407 5.57 -10.45 -19.85
C LEU A 407 4.55 -10.68 -20.97
N ASN A 408 5.02 -11.09 -22.16
CA ASN A 408 4.13 -11.36 -23.28
C ASN A 408 3.21 -12.56 -23.00
N GLU A 409 3.72 -13.61 -22.37
CA GLU A 409 2.91 -14.76 -21.95
C GLU A 409 1.85 -14.38 -20.90
N LEU A 410 2.20 -13.54 -19.93
CA LEU A 410 1.27 -13.05 -18.90
C LEU A 410 0.14 -12.22 -19.52
N LEU A 411 0.47 -11.29 -20.42
CA LEU A 411 -0.50 -10.33 -20.97
C LEU A 411 -1.33 -10.91 -22.12
N PHE A 412 -0.74 -11.78 -22.96
CA PHE A 412 -1.37 -12.22 -24.22
C PHE A 412 -1.51 -13.75 -24.34
N GLY A 413 -0.90 -14.51 -23.45
CA GLY A 413 -0.83 -15.96 -23.55
C GLY A 413 0.27 -16.45 -24.48
N ASN A 414 0.53 -17.77 -24.45
CA ASN A 414 1.41 -18.43 -25.42
C ASN A 414 0.75 -18.29 -26.79
N GLY A 415 1.35 -17.49 -27.63
CA GLY A 415 0.79 -17.16 -28.95
C GLY A 415 0.45 -18.43 -29.76
N ASN A 416 -0.81 -18.56 -30.14
CA ASN A 416 -1.25 -19.25 -31.35
C ASN A 416 -1.59 -18.19 -32.37
#